data_303c00dc215155503d04335b0530333a
#
_entry.id   303c00dc215155503d04335b0530333a
#
_cell.length_a   1.000
_cell.length_b   1.000
_cell.length_c   1.000
_cell.angle_alpha   90.00
_cell.angle_beta   90.00
_cell.angle_gamma   90.00
#
_symmetry.space_group_name_H-M   'P 1'
#
loop_
_entity.id
_entity.type
_entity.pdbx_description
1 polymer ?
#
loop_
_entity_poly.entity_id
_entity_poly.type
_entity_poly.pdbx_seq_one_letter_code
_entity_poly.pdbx_strand_id
1 'polypeptide(L)'
;MLGLNQVEHALGICLCHLFCCCISELQRHIGADTDVPAGDIGVGGREIGYLFGQYKRIRNEFTGVLTGKSLNWGGSLIRPEATGYGCVYFAQNMLATRNDGLQGKVCLVSGSGNVAQYTVEKLNELGAKAVTMSDSNGYVYDPDGISPEKLAWVMELKNKRRGRIAEYVKQFPKAQYFEGQRPWSVPCDCAFPSATQNEINGEDARTLIKNGCTLVAEGANMPTDLEGIETYLAAKILYGPAKAANAGGVATSGLEMSQNSQRLSWTREEVDHKLKTIMANIHANAVAHAQEYSSDKSFTNYVTGANIAGFVKVADSMIDQGVV
;
A
#
# COMPACT_ATOMS: atom_id res chain seq x y z
N MET A 1 12.66 14.08 32.05
CA MET A 1 12.92 14.05 30.60
C MET A 1 14.11 13.16 30.18
N LEU A 2 14.99 12.73 31.06
CA LEU A 2 16.12 11.81 30.74
C LEU A 2 15.69 10.33 30.60
N GLY A 3 14.56 9.89 31.13
CA GLY A 3 14.16 8.48 31.12
C GLY A 3 13.60 7.95 29.80
N LEU A 4 12.90 8.76 29.01
CA LEU A 4 12.32 8.34 27.73
C LEU A 4 13.40 8.08 26.67
N ASN A 5 14.41 8.93 26.57
CA ASN A 5 15.53 8.74 25.67
C ASN A 5 16.36 7.47 25.95
N GLN A 6 16.47 7.07 27.22
CA GLN A 6 17.21 5.85 27.58
C GLN A 6 16.43 4.58 27.23
N VAL A 7 15.10 4.58 27.38
CA VAL A 7 14.24 3.43 27.01
C VAL A 7 14.17 3.28 25.48
N GLU A 8 14.06 4.38 24.74
CA GLU A 8 14.10 4.35 23.28
C GLU A 8 15.46 3.88 22.74
N HIS A 9 16.54 4.28 23.40
CA HIS A 9 17.90 3.85 23.04
C HIS A 9 18.10 2.36 23.34
N ALA A 10 17.64 1.88 24.50
CA ALA A 10 17.71 0.47 24.89
C ALA A 10 16.84 -0.42 23.98
N LEU A 11 15.62 0.01 23.63
CA LEU A 11 14.76 -0.67 22.65
C LEU A 11 15.39 -0.70 21.25
N GLY A 12 16.03 0.38 20.82
CA GLY A 12 16.76 0.45 19.57
C GLY A 12 17.92 -0.53 19.50
N ILE A 13 18.69 -0.68 20.59
CA ILE A 13 19.79 -1.64 20.71
C ILE A 13 19.26 -3.07 20.68
N CYS A 14 18.17 -3.35 21.39
CA CYS A 14 17.57 -4.68 21.45
C CYS A 14 17.01 -5.11 20.09
N LEU A 15 16.31 -4.22 19.40
CA LEU A 15 15.81 -4.45 18.02
C LEU A 15 16.97 -4.66 17.05
N CYS A 16 17.98 -3.81 17.08
CA CYS A 16 19.19 -3.98 16.25
C CYS A 16 19.82 -5.36 16.46
N HIS A 17 19.97 -5.79 17.72
CA HIS A 17 20.53 -7.11 18.02
C HIS A 17 19.68 -8.24 17.48
N LEU A 18 18.34 -8.18 17.61
CA LEU A 18 17.42 -9.18 17.08
C LEU A 18 17.56 -9.31 15.56
N PHE A 19 17.52 -8.19 14.83
CA PHE A 19 17.65 -8.19 13.36
C PHE A 19 19.04 -8.64 12.90
N CYS A 20 20.10 -8.28 13.63
CA CYS A 20 21.44 -8.78 13.35
C CYS A 20 21.56 -10.29 13.57
N CYS A 21 20.94 -10.86 14.60
CA CYS A 21 20.90 -12.30 14.81
C CYS A 21 20.14 -13.02 13.68
N CYS A 22 18.97 -12.51 13.30
CA CYS A 22 18.18 -13.08 12.19
C CYS A 22 18.98 -13.12 10.89
N ILE A 23 19.62 -12.03 10.51
CA ILE A 23 20.36 -11.96 9.26
C ILE A 23 21.64 -12.81 9.29
N SER A 24 22.22 -13.06 10.48
CA SER A 24 23.40 -13.92 10.61
C SER A 24 23.13 -15.36 10.18
N GLU A 25 21.89 -15.84 10.34
CA GLU A 25 21.47 -17.14 9.80
C GLU A 25 20.96 -17.02 8.35
N LEU A 26 20.15 -15.99 8.06
CA LEU A 26 19.49 -15.84 6.79
C LEU A 26 20.45 -15.54 5.63
N GLN A 27 21.60 -14.90 5.90
CA GLN A 27 22.52 -14.38 4.88
C GLN A 27 23.03 -15.45 3.89
N ARG A 28 23.01 -16.72 4.25
CA ARG A 28 23.43 -17.82 3.39
C ARG A 28 22.38 -18.19 2.33
N HIS A 29 21.14 -17.73 2.50
CA HIS A 29 19.99 -18.06 1.64
C HIS A 29 19.50 -16.88 0.83
N ILE A 30 20.02 -15.68 1.06
CA ILE A 30 19.62 -14.44 0.39
C ILE A 30 20.79 -13.81 -0.37
N GLY A 31 20.47 -12.98 -1.34
CA GLY A 31 21.47 -12.26 -2.14
C GLY A 31 20.80 -11.45 -3.24
N ALA A 32 21.58 -10.64 -3.96
CA ALA A 32 21.06 -9.82 -5.06
C ALA A 32 20.46 -10.66 -6.20
N ASP A 33 20.97 -11.85 -6.41
CA ASP A 33 20.59 -12.78 -7.49
C ASP A 33 19.96 -14.08 -6.95
N THR A 34 19.57 -14.10 -5.68
CA THR A 34 18.90 -15.23 -5.02
C THR A 34 17.56 -14.74 -4.51
N ASP A 35 17.32 -14.78 -3.21
CA ASP A 35 16.14 -14.19 -2.60
C ASP A 35 16.45 -12.77 -2.09
N VAL A 36 15.63 -11.80 -2.50
CA VAL A 36 15.75 -10.39 -2.09
C VAL A 36 14.60 -10.03 -1.14
N PRO A 37 14.80 -10.12 0.19
CA PRO A 37 13.75 -9.81 1.15
C PRO A 37 13.36 -8.33 1.10
N ALA A 38 12.10 -8.04 1.44
CA ALA A 38 11.54 -6.70 1.55
C ALA A 38 10.96 -6.46 2.95
N GLY A 39 10.85 -5.20 3.35
CA GLY A 39 10.14 -4.82 4.55
C GLY A 39 8.63 -4.99 4.40
N ASP A 40 7.98 -5.41 5.48
CA ASP A 40 6.52 -5.53 5.60
C ASP A 40 6.07 -4.90 6.93
N ILE A 41 4.89 -5.25 7.45
CA ILE A 41 4.32 -4.67 8.68
C ILE A 41 5.37 -4.65 9.82
N GLY A 42 5.63 -3.45 10.32
CA GLY A 42 6.59 -3.23 11.41
C GLY A 42 8.06 -3.22 11.01
N VAL A 43 8.40 -3.47 9.73
CA VAL A 43 9.77 -3.45 9.21
C VAL A 43 9.92 -2.34 8.18
N GLY A 44 10.43 -1.21 8.64
CA GLY A 44 10.69 -0.03 7.81
C GLY A 44 12.17 0.14 7.46
N GLY A 45 12.52 1.32 6.92
CA GLY A 45 13.88 1.63 6.51
C GLY A 45 14.95 1.50 7.62
N ARG A 46 14.56 1.69 8.89
CA ARG A 46 15.44 1.49 10.03
C ARG A 46 15.82 0.02 10.20
N GLU A 47 14.85 -0.87 10.20
CA GLU A 47 15.02 -2.31 10.35
C GLU A 47 15.78 -2.90 9.15
N ILE A 48 15.42 -2.47 7.94
CA ILE A 48 16.17 -2.81 6.71
C ILE A 48 17.63 -2.35 6.85
N GLY A 49 17.89 -1.19 7.44
CA GLY A 49 19.24 -0.71 7.72
C GLY A 49 20.04 -1.65 8.61
N TYR A 50 19.44 -2.19 9.67
CA TYR A 50 20.09 -3.17 10.56
C TYR A 50 20.40 -4.48 9.83
N LEU A 51 19.45 -4.98 9.06
CA LEU A 51 19.63 -6.20 8.26
C LEU A 51 20.75 -6.03 7.23
N PHE A 52 20.69 -4.95 6.45
CA PHE A 52 21.70 -4.67 5.42
C PHE A 52 23.09 -4.44 5.99
N GLY A 53 23.21 -3.69 7.08
CA GLY A 53 24.49 -3.44 7.75
C GLY A 53 25.17 -4.71 8.22
N GLN A 54 24.41 -5.64 8.82
CA GLN A 54 24.93 -6.93 9.25
C GLN A 54 25.24 -7.85 8.07
N TYR A 55 24.39 -7.90 7.04
CA TYR A 55 24.67 -8.66 5.82
C TYR A 55 26.00 -8.21 5.19
N LYS A 56 26.14 -6.90 4.97
CA LYS A 56 27.37 -6.29 4.44
C LYS A 56 28.59 -6.67 5.27
N ARG A 57 28.48 -6.67 6.60
CA ARG A 57 29.55 -7.02 7.52
C ARG A 57 29.99 -8.49 7.38
N ILE A 58 29.01 -9.41 7.28
CA ILE A 58 29.29 -10.85 7.22
C ILE A 58 29.82 -11.26 5.84
N ARG A 59 29.16 -10.78 4.78
CA ARG A 59 29.47 -11.16 3.40
C ARG A 59 30.64 -10.37 2.81
N ASN A 60 30.98 -9.23 3.40
CA ASN A 60 31.92 -8.26 2.84
C ASN A 60 31.49 -7.79 1.42
N GLU A 61 30.19 -7.63 1.21
CA GLU A 61 29.57 -7.29 -0.07
C GLU A 61 28.68 -6.06 0.10
N PHE A 62 28.70 -5.15 -0.88
CA PHE A 62 27.74 -4.05 -1.02
C PHE A 62 26.89 -4.31 -2.26
N THR A 63 25.81 -5.03 -2.10
CA THR A 63 25.00 -5.57 -3.21
C THR A 63 23.55 -5.12 -3.14
N GLY A 64 22.74 -5.53 -4.13
CA GLY A 64 21.30 -5.29 -4.21
C GLY A 64 20.44 -6.20 -3.32
N VAL A 65 21.00 -6.85 -2.32
CA VAL A 65 20.23 -7.60 -1.31
C VAL A 65 19.33 -6.68 -0.52
N LEU A 66 18.12 -7.13 -0.19
CA LEU A 66 17.07 -6.39 0.49
C LEU A 66 16.52 -5.21 -0.34
N THR A 67 15.23 -4.92 -0.19
CA THR A 67 14.59 -3.69 -0.72
C THR A 67 14.01 -2.83 0.39
N GLY A 68 13.73 -1.56 0.08
CA GLY A 68 13.37 -0.56 1.08
C GLY A 68 14.57 0.07 1.76
N LYS A 69 15.73 0.04 1.11
CA LYS A 69 16.96 0.68 1.56
C LYS A 69 16.84 2.21 1.52
N SER A 70 17.64 2.90 2.31
CA SER A 70 17.80 4.35 2.20
C SER A 70 18.55 4.73 0.93
N LEU A 71 18.28 5.91 0.41
CA LEU A 71 18.89 6.43 -0.84
C LEU A 71 20.42 6.43 -0.82
N ASN A 72 21.03 6.65 0.35
CA ASN A 72 22.49 6.72 0.49
C ASN A 72 23.20 5.35 0.33
N TRP A 73 22.44 4.26 0.34
CA TRP A 73 23.00 2.90 0.27
C TRP A 73 22.13 1.96 -0.58
N GLY A 74 21.65 2.44 -1.73
CA GLY A 74 21.04 1.66 -2.78
C GLY A 74 19.51 1.62 -2.77
N GLY A 75 18.85 2.50 -2.02
CA GLY A 75 17.39 2.65 -2.03
C GLY A 75 16.87 3.37 -3.27
N SER A 76 15.58 3.23 -3.53
CA SER A 76 14.86 3.92 -4.61
C SER A 76 13.97 5.04 -4.07
N LEU A 77 13.91 6.13 -4.80
CA LEU A 77 12.84 7.12 -4.66
C LEU A 77 11.47 6.46 -4.90
N ILE A 78 10.41 7.08 -4.41
CA ILE A 78 9.02 6.58 -4.50
C ILE A 78 8.76 5.27 -3.74
N ARG A 79 9.77 4.58 -3.19
CA ARG A 79 9.53 3.31 -2.49
C ARG A 79 8.58 3.42 -1.28
N PRO A 80 8.69 4.46 -0.41
CA PRO A 80 7.73 4.67 0.67
C PRO A 80 6.31 4.97 0.17
N GLU A 81 6.19 5.71 -0.93
CA GLU A 81 4.94 6.17 -1.52
C GLU A 81 4.23 5.09 -2.34
N ALA A 82 4.98 4.14 -2.85
CA ALA A 82 4.62 3.29 -3.98
C ALA A 82 3.32 2.49 -3.80
N THR A 83 3.04 1.99 -2.59
CA THR A 83 1.83 1.19 -2.34
C THR A 83 0.59 2.09 -2.43
N GLY A 84 0.60 3.23 -1.76
CA GLY A 84 -0.49 4.21 -1.80
C GLY A 84 -0.69 4.80 -3.20
N TYR A 85 0.40 5.23 -3.83
CA TYR A 85 0.37 5.77 -5.21
C TYR A 85 -0.15 4.73 -6.20
N GLY A 86 0.36 3.50 -6.13
CA GLY A 86 -0.07 2.41 -7.01
C GLY A 86 -1.54 2.08 -6.86
N CYS A 87 -2.05 2.06 -5.63
CA CYS A 87 -3.47 1.84 -5.34
C CYS A 87 -4.35 2.91 -5.99
N VAL A 88 -3.95 4.17 -5.90
CA VAL A 88 -4.69 5.28 -6.52
C VAL A 88 -4.58 5.24 -8.06
N TYR A 89 -3.44 4.89 -8.64
CA TYR A 89 -3.30 4.69 -10.09
C TYR A 89 -4.17 3.54 -10.59
N PHE A 90 -4.24 2.44 -9.85
CA PHE A 90 -5.13 1.34 -10.19
C PHE A 90 -6.61 1.77 -10.16
N ALA A 91 -7.02 2.49 -9.11
CA ALA A 91 -8.36 3.06 -9.00
C ALA A 91 -8.70 4.03 -10.14
N GLN A 92 -7.76 4.89 -10.54
CA GLN A 92 -7.90 5.79 -11.68
C GLN A 92 -8.16 5.00 -12.98
N ASN A 93 -7.41 3.93 -13.22
CA ASN A 93 -7.61 3.06 -14.38
C ASN A 93 -8.97 2.35 -14.34
N MET A 94 -9.43 1.91 -13.17
CA MET A 94 -10.78 1.34 -13.01
C MET A 94 -11.88 2.35 -13.35
N LEU A 95 -11.78 3.59 -12.83
CA LEU A 95 -12.75 4.66 -13.15
C LEU A 95 -12.78 4.98 -14.65
N ALA A 96 -11.61 5.00 -15.29
CA ALA A 96 -11.50 5.25 -16.72
C ALA A 96 -12.29 4.24 -17.58
N THR A 97 -12.47 3.00 -17.11
CA THR A 97 -13.34 2.01 -17.82
C THR A 97 -14.81 2.42 -17.86
N ARG A 98 -15.22 3.36 -17.00
CA ARG A 98 -16.57 3.93 -16.95
C ARG A 98 -16.63 5.39 -17.44
N ASN A 99 -15.58 5.86 -18.11
CA ASN A 99 -15.41 7.26 -18.53
C ASN A 99 -15.50 8.24 -17.36
N ASP A 100 -14.98 7.86 -16.19
CA ASP A 100 -15.00 8.61 -14.94
C ASP A 100 -13.57 8.82 -14.44
N GLY A 101 -13.39 9.67 -13.41
CA GLY A 101 -12.09 10.01 -12.85
C GLY A 101 -12.17 10.37 -11.37
N LEU A 102 -11.01 10.61 -10.75
CA LEU A 102 -10.90 10.93 -9.32
C LEU A 102 -11.22 12.40 -8.99
N GLN A 103 -11.14 13.30 -9.98
CA GLN A 103 -11.39 14.73 -9.76
C GLN A 103 -12.75 14.98 -9.10
N GLY A 104 -12.73 15.64 -7.95
CA GLY A 104 -13.93 16.01 -7.18
C GLY A 104 -14.58 14.87 -6.38
N LYS A 105 -14.09 13.64 -6.48
CA LYS A 105 -14.61 12.48 -5.73
C LYS A 105 -14.33 12.60 -4.22
N VAL A 106 -15.31 12.24 -3.42
CA VAL A 106 -15.17 12.06 -1.97
C VAL A 106 -14.64 10.66 -1.68
N CYS A 107 -13.50 10.60 -1.00
CA CYS A 107 -12.79 9.35 -0.74
C CYS A 107 -12.66 9.06 0.76
N LEU A 108 -12.95 7.82 1.16
CA LEU A 108 -12.63 7.31 2.49
C LEU A 108 -11.28 6.59 2.43
N VAL A 109 -10.42 6.87 3.39
CA VAL A 109 -9.17 6.17 3.60
C VAL A 109 -9.12 5.68 5.03
N SER A 110 -8.86 4.39 5.24
CA SER A 110 -8.57 3.87 6.57
C SER A 110 -7.06 3.83 6.82
N GLY A 111 -6.70 3.72 8.10
CA GLY A 111 -5.30 3.78 8.50
C GLY A 111 -4.75 5.20 8.60
N SER A 112 -3.55 5.29 9.13
CA SER A 112 -2.75 6.51 9.23
C SER A 112 -1.25 6.20 9.11
N GLY A 113 -0.93 4.99 8.68
CA GLY A 113 0.43 4.55 8.36
C GLY A 113 0.83 4.95 6.94
N ASN A 114 1.91 4.35 6.48
CA ASN A 114 2.56 4.71 5.21
C ASN A 114 1.61 4.63 4.02
N VAL A 115 0.90 3.51 3.86
CA VAL A 115 -0.04 3.30 2.74
C VAL A 115 -1.13 4.38 2.73
N ALA A 116 -1.78 4.61 3.88
CA ALA A 116 -2.84 5.60 4.01
C ALA A 116 -2.36 7.03 3.73
N GLN A 117 -1.20 7.42 4.28
CA GLN A 117 -0.62 8.75 4.08
C GLN A 117 -0.41 9.05 2.60
N TYR A 118 0.22 8.13 1.87
CA TYR A 118 0.52 8.33 0.46
C TYR A 118 -0.68 8.09 -0.47
N THR A 119 -1.68 7.32 -0.04
CA THR A 119 -2.98 7.28 -0.71
C THR A 119 -3.65 8.65 -0.65
N VAL A 120 -3.71 9.28 0.52
CA VAL A 120 -4.28 10.64 0.68
C VAL A 120 -3.49 11.68 -0.13
N GLU A 121 -2.15 11.59 -0.13
CA GLU A 121 -1.30 12.50 -0.90
C GLU A 121 -1.62 12.42 -2.40
N LYS A 122 -1.66 11.21 -2.97
CA LYS A 122 -1.94 11.03 -4.40
C LYS A 122 -3.38 11.37 -4.77
N LEU A 123 -4.36 11.10 -3.89
CA LEU A 123 -5.73 11.54 -4.09
C LEU A 123 -5.83 13.07 -4.17
N ASN A 124 -5.15 13.79 -3.29
CA ASN A 124 -5.09 15.25 -3.32
C ASN A 124 -4.48 15.76 -4.63
N GLU A 125 -3.35 15.16 -5.09
CA GLU A 125 -2.72 15.53 -6.36
C GLU A 125 -3.66 15.34 -7.57
N LEU A 126 -4.53 14.33 -7.53
CA LEU A 126 -5.50 14.05 -8.60
C LEU A 126 -6.84 14.76 -8.40
N GLY A 127 -6.92 15.70 -7.45
CA GLY A 127 -8.08 16.52 -7.20
C GLY A 127 -9.26 15.82 -6.53
N ALA A 128 -9.05 14.66 -5.93
CA ALA A 128 -10.02 14.00 -5.06
C ALA A 128 -9.96 14.56 -3.64
N LYS A 129 -10.97 14.29 -2.85
CA LYS A 129 -11.12 14.77 -1.49
C LYS A 129 -11.12 13.60 -0.51
N ALA A 130 -9.99 13.30 0.13
CA ALA A 130 -9.94 12.34 1.22
C ALA A 130 -10.52 12.97 2.49
N VAL A 131 -11.54 12.34 3.10
CA VAL A 131 -12.25 12.89 4.24
C VAL A 131 -12.07 12.12 5.54
N THR A 132 -11.41 10.96 5.50
CA THR A 132 -11.15 10.12 6.68
C THR A 132 -9.72 9.62 6.73
N MET A 133 -9.23 9.44 7.94
CA MET A 133 -8.08 8.57 8.30
C MET A 133 -8.40 7.89 9.63
N SER A 134 -7.78 6.74 9.92
CA SER A 134 -8.06 5.97 11.13
C SER A 134 -6.79 5.39 11.78
N ASP A 135 -6.93 4.95 13.00
CA ASP A 135 -6.01 4.03 13.65
C ASP A 135 -6.78 2.96 14.45
N SER A 136 -6.08 2.16 15.26
CA SER A 136 -6.70 1.08 16.04
C SER A 136 -7.75 1.55 17.06
N ASN A 137 -7.81 2.85 17.38
CA ASN A 137 -8.70 3.40 18.38
C ASN A 137 -9.95 4.06 17.80
N GLY A 138 -9.96 4.35 16.48
CA GLY A 138 -11.09 4.99 15.83
C GLY A 138 -10.68 5.75 14.57
N TYR A 139 -11.57 6.58 14.06
CA TYR A 139 -11.30 7.38 12.86
C TYR A 139 -11.64 8.85 13.04
N VAL A 140 -10.98 9.68 12.23
CA VAL A 140 -11.34 11.09 12.05
C VAL A 140 -12.15 11.25 10.77
N TYR A 141 -13.16 12.10 10.82
CA TYR A 141 -13.91 12.60 9.67
C TYR A 141 -13.71 14.10 9.57
N ASP A 142 -13.16 14.55 8.46
CA ASP A 142 -12.96 15.98 8.18
C ASP A 142 -13.80 16.36 6.94
N PRO A 143 -14.94 17.07 7.11
CA PRO A 143 -15.80 17.43 5.99
C PRO A 143 -15.14 18.39 4.99
N ASP A 144 -14.14 19.16 5.41
CA ASP A 144 -13.37 20.03 4.53
C ASP A 144 -12.32 19.25 3.71
N GLY A 145 -12.05 17.98 4.08
CA GLY A 145 -11.02 17.14 3.51
C GLY A 145 -9.66 17.29 4.21
N ILE A 146 -8.84 16.26 4.06
CA ILE A 146 -7.47 16.21 4.59
C ILE A 146 -6.54 16.80 3.52
N SER A 147 -6.36 18.12 3.58
CA SER A 147 -5.48 18.87 2.67
C SER A 147 -4.00 18.48 2.83
N PRO A 148 -3.11 18.88 1.90
CA PRO A 148 -1.68 18.64 2.05
C PRO A 148 -1.08 19.12 3.38
N GLU A 149 -1.51 20.28 3.91
CA GLU A 149 -1.05 20.80 5.21
C GLU A 149 -1.53 19.92 6.37
N LYS A 150 -2.80 19.47 6.33
CA LYS A 150 -3.37 18.57 7.33
C LYS A 150 -2.69 17.20 7.29
N LEU A 151 -2.40 16.70 6.08
CA LEU A 151 -1.65 15.46 5.90
C LEU A 151 -0.22 15.57 6.44
N ALA A 152 0.47 16.67 6.19
CA ALA A 152 1.81 16.90 6.74
C ALA A 152 1.81 16.86 8.27
N TRP A 153 0.77 17.42 8.90
CA TRP A 153 0.59 17.34 10.35
C TRP A 153 0.36 15.89 10.82
N VAL A 154 -0.46 15.10 10.10
CA VAL A 154 -0.66 13.67 10.39
C VAL A 154 0.66 12.90 10.25
N MET A 155 1.43 13.16 9.19
CA MET A 155 2.75 12.53 8.99
C MET A 155 3.69 12.83 10.16
N GLU A 156 3.73 14.05 10.64
CA GLU A 156 4.53 14.42 11.82
C GLU A 156 4.02 13.70 13.07
N LEU A 157 2.70 13.70 13.30
CA LEU A 157 2.09 13.01 14.43
C LEU A 157 2.45 11.53 14.44
N LYS A 158 2.30 10.84 13.32
CA LYS A 158 2.45 9.38 13.25
C LYS A 158 3.90 8.95 13.15
N ASN A 159 4.70 9.62 12.33
CA ASN A 159 6.04 9.17 11.98
C ASN A 159 7.11 9.65 12.98
N LYS A 160 6.92 10.85 13.58
CA LYS A 160 7.88 11.41 14.55
C LYS A 160 7.36 11.29 15.99
N ARG A 161 6.15 11.78 16.27
CA ARG A 161 5.60 11.81 17.65
C ARG A 161 4.97 10.49 18.08
N ARG A 162 4.67 9.59 17.13
CA ARG A 162 3.99 8.30 17.35
C ARG A 162 2.65 8.44 18.09
N GLY A 163 1.97 9.56 17.90
CA GLY A 163 0.70 9.90 18.52
C GLY A 163 -0.49 9.15 17.91
N ARG A 164 -1.67 9.39 18.46
CA ARG A 164 -2.93 8.80 18.02
C ARG A 164 -3.71 9.78 17.14
N ILE A 165 -4.44 9.23 16.15
CA ILE A 165 -5.20 10.07 15.20
C ILE A 165 -6.26 10.94 15.89
N ALA A 166 -6.74 10.55 17.08
CA ALA A 166 -7.63 11.34 17.91
C ALA A 166 -7.11 12.74 18.24
N GLU A 167 -5.79 12.96 18.19
CA GLU A 167 -5.20 14.29 18.40
C GLU A 167 -5.52 15.27 17.28
N TYR A 168 -5.90 14.77 16.10
CA TYR A 168 -6.21 15.55 14.91
C TYR A 168 -7.30 16.62 15.18
N VAL A 169 -8.36 16.24 15.89
CA VAL A 169 -9.49 17.16 16.17
C VAL A 169 -9.13 18.32 17.12
N LYS A 170 -8.03 18.18 17.88
CA LYS A 170 -7.52 19.28 18.70
C LYS A 170 -6.87 20.36 17.84
N GLN A 171 -6.24 19.97 16.75
CA GLN A 171 -5.60 20.89 15.79
C GLN A 171 -6.58 21.41 14.74
N PHE A 172 -7.55 20.59 14.33
CA PHE A 172 -8.53 20.90 13.30
C PHE A 172 -9.96 20.75 13.85
N PRO A 173 -10.52 21.79 14.52
CA PRO A 173 -11.76 21.67 15.29
C PRO A 173 -13.04 21.41 14.48
N LYS A 174 -12.99 21.57 13.14
CA LYS A 174 -14.12 21.21 12.27
C LYS A 174 -14.24 19.70 12.05
N ALA A 175 -13.15 18.96 12.26
CA ALA A 175 -13.12 17.52 12.16
C ALA A 175 -13.79 16.88 13.39
N GLN A 176 -14.29 15.67 13.21
CA GLN A 176 -14.91 14.86 14.26
C GLN A 176 -14.10 13.57 14.46
N TYR A 177 -14.02 13.09 15.69
CA TYR A 177 -13.40 11.81 16.01
C TYR A 177 -14.45 10.83 16.51
N PHE A 178 -14.40 9.61 16.00
CA PHE A 178 -15.31 8.52 16.33
C PHE A 178 -14.51 7.37 16.94
N GLU A 179 -14.57 7.28 18.26
CA GLU A 179 -13.83 6.25 19.00
C GLU A 179 -14.43 4.86 18.78
N GLY A 180 -13.58 3.86 18.63
CA GLY A 180 -13.98 2.46 18.45
C GLY A 180 -14.70 2.13 17.15
N GLN A 181 -14.80 3.09 16.22
CA GLN A 181 -15.53 2.93 14.97
C GLN A 181 -14.59 2.92 13.75
N ARG A 182 -15.09 2.36 12.64
CA ARG A 182 -14.47 2.36 11.33
C ARG A 182 -15.16 3.35 10.40
N PRO A 183 -14.51 3.91 9.37
CA PRO A 183 -15.06 5.01 8.57
C PRO A 183 -16.14 4.60 7.56
N TRP A 184 -16.49 3.33 7.45
CA TRP A 184 -17.27 2.79 6.34
C TRP A 184 -18.74 3.21 6.30
N SER A 185 -19.23 3.84 7.36
CA SER A 185 -20.58 4.44 7.42
C SER A 185 -20.67 5.85 6.82
N VAL A 186 -19.55 6.49 6.51
CA VAL A 186 -19.52 7.84 5.93
C VAL A 186 -19.86 7.77 4.42
N PRO A 187 -20.76 8.61 3.89
CA PRO A 187 -21.04 8.66 2.46
C PRO A 187 -19.81 9.02 1.63
N CYS A 188 -19.58 8.31 0.52
CA CYS A 188 -18.43 8.53 -0.34
C CYS A 188 -18.65 8.01 -1.76
N ASP A 189 -17.79 8.42 -2.68
CA ASP A 189 -17.70 7.88 -4.03
C ASP A 189 -16.74 6.69 -4.10
N CYS A 190 -15.62 6.77 -3.38
CA CYS A 190 -14.55 5.78 -3.41
C CYS A 190 -14.06 5.45 -2.00
N ALA A 191 -13.68 4.19 -1.77
CA ALA A 191 -13.11 3.73 -0.51
C ALA A 191 -11.74 3.06 -0.75
N PHE A 192 -10.76 3.42 0.09
CA PHE A 192 -9.38 2.94 0.04
C PHE A 192 -9.01 2.33 1.40
N PRO A 193 -9.37 1.06 1.66
CA PRO A 193 -8.96 0.38 2.89
C PRO A 193 -7.44 0.21 2.89
N SER A 194 -6.77 0.89 3.83
CA SER A 194 -5.31 1.04 3.89
C SER A 194 -4.73 0.80 5.28
N ALA A 195 -5.49 0.14 6.16
CA ALA A 195 -5.08 -0.12 7.55
C ALA A 195 -4.64 -1.57 7.76
N THR A 196 -5.59 -2.49 7.92
CA THR A 196 -5.31 -3.87 8.34
C THR A 196 -6.18 -4.89 7.62
N GLN A 197 -5.80 -6.17 7.78
CA GLN A 197 -6.59 -7.30 7.32
C GLN A 197 -7.97 -7.31 7.98
N ASN A 198 -8.99 -7.76 7.23
CA ASN A 198 -10.36 -7.98 7.71
C ASN A 198 -10.98 -6.75 8.41
N GLU A 199 -10.66 -5.56 7.93
CA GLU A 199 -11.24 -4.32 8.45
C GLU A 199 -12.61 -3.98 7.85
N ILE A 200 -13.02 -4.66 6.78
CA ILE A 200 -14.34 -4.54 6.15
C ILE A 200 -15.01 -5.91 6.15
N ASN A 201 -16.17 -5.99 6.77
CA ASN A 201 -17.03 -7.17 6.73
C ASN A 201 -18.21 -6.98 5.74
N GLY A 202 -19.06 -8.01 5.58
CA GLY A 202 -20.21 -7.94 4.68
C GLY A 202 -21.19 -6.80 5.01
N GLU A 203 -21.37 -6.45 6.28
CA GLU A 203 -22.25 -5.33 6.70
C GLU A 203 -21.65 -3.98 6.33
N ASP A 204 -20.36 -3.79 6.57
CA ASP A 204 -19.62 -2.59 6.14
C ASP A 204 -19.69 -2.43 4.62
N ALA A 205 -19.53 -3.52 3.86
CA ALA A 205 -19.61 -3.52 2.41
C ALA A 205 -21.01 -3.09 1.90
N ARG A 206 -22.08 -3.64 2.49
CA ARG A 206 -23.46 -3.23 2.19
C ARG A 206 -23.70 -1.74 2.53
N THR A 207 -23.13 -1.28 3.62
CA THR A 207 -23.25 0.11 4.06
C THR A 207 -22.54 1.06 3.10
N LEU A 208 -21.32 0.74 2.65
CA LEU A 208 -20.60 1.51 1.64
C LEU A 208 -21.43 1.65 0.35
N ILE A 209 -21.96 0.53 -0.17
CA ILE A 209 -22.78 0.54 -1.39
C ILE A 209 -24.04 1.39 -1.20
N LYS A 210 -24.75 1.20 -0.08
CA LYS A 210 -25.95 1.98 0.26
C LYS A 210 -25.68 3.48 0.34
N ASN A 211 -24.50 3.86 0.79
CA ASN A 211 -24.06 5.25 0.93
C ASN A 211 -23.46 5.84 -0.35
N GLY A 212 -23.54 5.13 -1.48
CA GLY A 212 -23.15 5.64 -2.80
C GLY A 212 -21.74 5.28 -3.26
N CYS A 213 -21.01 4.46 -2.52
CA CYS A 213 -19.67 4.02 -2.93
C CYS A 213 -19.73 3.20 -4.21
N THR A 214 -19.02 3.65 -5.25
CA THR A 214 -18.97 3.00 -6.57
C THR A 214 -17.63 2.33 -6.86
N LEU A 215 -16.62 2.59 -6.02
CA LEU A 215 -15.29 2.03 -6.16
C LEU A 215 -14.68 1.70 -4.80
N VAL A 216 -14.13 0.49 -4.68
CA VAL A 216 -13.26 0.10 -3.57
C VAL A 216 -11.92 -0.38 -4.14
N ALA A 217 -10.80 0.20 -3.71
CA ALA A 217 -9.46 -0.22 -4.09
C ALA A 217 -8.62 -0.51 -2.82
N GLU A 218 -8.15 -1.72 -2.70
CA GLU A 218 -7.49 -2.22 -1.49
C GLU A 218 -6.01 -1.85 -1.44
N GLY A 219 -5.65 -0.91 -0.56
CA GLY A 219 -4.27 -0.54 -0.27
C GLY A 219 -3.60 -1.49 0.74
N ALA A 220 -4.34 -1.96 1.73
CA ALA A 220 -3.89 -2.97 2.68
C ALA A 220 -3.97 -4.39 2.09
N ASN A 221 -3.34 -5.36 2.75
CA ASN A 221 -3.45 -6.77 2.37
C ASN A 221 -4.74 -7.36 2.94
N MET A 222 -5.59 -7.90 2.06
CA MET A 222 -6.83 -8.60 2.42
C MET A 222 -7.71 -7.82 3.44
N PRO A 223 -8.02 -6.54 3.20
CA PRO A 223 -8.78 -5.75 4.16
C PRO A 223 -10.27 -6.11 4.19
N THR A 224 -10.81 -6.67 3.10
CA THR A 224 -12.21 -7.08 3.00
C THR A 224 -12.33 -8.59 3.18
N ASP A 225 -13.28 -9.03 3.99
CA ASP A 225 -13.60 -10.45 4.16
C ASP A 225 -14.33 -11.02 2.93
N LEU A 226 -14.52 -12.34 2.90
CA LEU A 226 -15.15 -13.01 1.75
C LEU A 226 -16.58 -12.53 1.51
N GLU A 227 -17.38 -12.32 2.56
CA GLU A 227 -18.75 -11.84 2.45
C GLU A 227 -18.80 -10.43 1.86
N GLY A 228 -17.86 -9.57 2.27
CA GLY A 228 -17.71 -8.22 1.72
C GLY A 228 -17.36 -8.25 0.23
N ILE A 229 -16.41 -9.12 -0.17
CA ILE A 229 -16.03 -9.30 -1.58
C ILE A 229 -17.23 -9.76 -2.41
N GLU A 230 -17.95 -10.78 -1.96
CA GLU A 230 -19.16 -11.27 -2.64
C GLU A 230 -20.21 -10.17 -2.76
N THR A 231 -20.37 -9.34 -1.73
CA THR A 231 -21.28 -8.19 -1.74
C THR A 231 -20.90 -7.17 -2.82
N TYR A 232 -19.61 -6.84 -2.97
CA TYR A 232 -19.13 -5.93 -4.02
C TYR A 232 -19.34 -6.50 -5.42
N LEU A 233 -19.05 -7.79 -5.62
CA LEU A 233 -19.23 -8.45 -6.91
C LEU A 233 -20.71 -8.54 -7.29
N ALA A 234 -21.60 -8.84 -6.35
CA ALA A 234 -23.05 -8.89 -6.58
C ALA A 234 -23.61 -7.50 -6.96
N ALA A 235 -23.11 -6.44 -6.33
CA ALA A 235 -23.48 -5.06 -6.65
C ALA A 235 -22.79 -4.51 -7.90
N LYS A 236 -21.83 -5.24 -8.47
CA LYS A 236 -21.06 -4.85 -9.68
C LYS A 236 -20.40 -3.49 -9.56
N ILE A 237 -19.96 -3.10 -8.35
CA ILE A 237 -19.13 -1.92 -8.16
C ILE A 237 -17.71 -2.19 -8.69
N LEU A 238 -16.91 -1.15 -8.87
CA LEU A 238 -15.50 -1.29 -9.21
C LEU A 238 -14.74 -1.75 -7.95
N TYR A 239 -14.34 -3.02 -7.92
CA TYR A 239 -13.60 -3.58 -6.81
C TYR A 239 -12.21 -4.02 -7.25
N GLY A 240 -11.19 -3.31 -6.77
CA GLY A 240 -9.77 -3.60 -6.99
C GLY A 240 -9.19 -4.41 -5.83
N PRO A 241 -8.99 -5.74 -6.00
CA PRO A 241 -8.47 -6.60 -4.95
C PRO A 241 -7.02 -6.24 -4.61
N ALA A 242 -6.63 -6.43 -3.35
CA ALA A 242 -5.31 -6.08 -2.81
C ALA A 242 -4.15 -6.53 -3.69
N LYS A 243 -4.16 -7.80 -4.11
CA LYS A 243 -3.09 -8.40 -4.95
C LYS A 243 -2.80 -7.67 -6.26
N ALA A 244 -3.76 -6.88 -6.77
CA ALA A 244 -3.58 -6.04 -7.95
C ALA A 244 -3.44 -4.56 -7.56
N ALA A 245 -4.33 -4.05 -6.71
CA ALA A 245 -4.39 -2.65 -6.36
C ALA A 245 -3.17 -2.18 -5.55
N ASN A 246 -2.65 -2.98 -4.60
CA ASN A 246 -1.51 -2.60 -3.78
C ASN A 246 -0.15 -3.02 -4.34
N ALA A 247 -0.10 -3.58 -5.54
CA ALA A 247 1.13 -4.08 -6.17
C ALA A 247 2.21 -2.99 -6.40
N GLY A 248 1.88 -1.71 -6.21
CA GLY A 248 2.85 -0.60 -6.36
C GLY A 248 4.08 -0.75 -5.47
N GLY A 249 3.91 -1.23 -4.24
CA GLY A 249 5.02 -1.47 -3.31
C GLY A 249 6.03 -2.47 -3.84
N VAL A 250 5.56 -3.66 -4.26
CA VAL A 250 6.44 -4.70 -4.81
C VAL A 250 6.98 -4.31 -6.18
N ALA A 251 6.20 -3.60 -7.00
CA ALA A 251 6.68 -3.08 -8.29
C ALA A 251 7.89 -2.16 -8.10
N THR A 252 7.81 -1.23 -7.15
CA THR A 252 8.94 -0.31 -6.87
C THR A 252 10.10 -1.03 -6.18
N SER A 253 9.87 -2.10 -5.42
CA SER A 253 10.96 -2.99 -4.98
C SER A 253 11.70 -3.59 -6.18
N GLY A 254 11.00 -4.06 -7.21
CA GLY A 254 11.60 -4.53 -8.46
C GLY A 254 12.37 -3.43 -9.21
N LEU A 255 11.86 -2.18 -9.19
CA LEU A 255 12.59 -1.04 -9.74
C LEU A 255 13.85 -0.70 -8.93
N GLU A 256 13.82 -0.83 -7.60
CA GLU A 256 15.00 -0.71 -6.75
C GLU A 256 16.04 -1.78 -7.08
N MET A 257 15.62 -3.04 -7.24
CA MET A 257 16.51 -4.12 -7.67
C MET A 257 17.14 -3.83 -9.03
N SER A 258 16.37 -3.31 -9.99
CA SER A 258 16.86 -2.91 -11.31
C SER A 258 17.90 -1.80 -11.23
N GLN A 259 17.68 -0.78 -10.41
CA GLN A 259 18.64 0.30 -10.15
C GLN A 259 19.92 -0.24 -9.51
N ASN A 260 19.80 -1.17 -8.55
CA ASN A 260 20.95 -1.79 -7.89
C ASN A 260 21.79 -2.63 -8.88
N SER A 261 21.14 -3.41 -9.73
CA SER A 261 21.80 -4.23 -10.75
C SER A 261 22.57 -3.37 -11.76
N GLN A 262 21.99 -2.23 -12.17
CA GLN A 262 22.64 -1.28 -13.08
C GLN A 262 23.65 -0.36 -12.38
N ARG A 263 23.65 -0.30 -11.05
CA ARG A 263 24.40 0.66 -10.22
C ARG A 263 24.09 2.12 -10.57
N LEU A 264 22.82 2.39 -10.87
CA LEU A 264 22.28 3.71 -11.18
C LEU A 264 21.20 4.09 -10.19
N SER A 265 20.96 5.39 -10.09
CA SER A 265 19.80 5.96 -9.39
C SER A 265 18.95 6.71 -10.39
N TRP A 266 17.63 6.44 -10.37
CA TRP A 266 16.67 7.16 -11.20
C TRP A 266 16.06 8.32 -10.46
N THR A 267 15.61 9.34 -11.20
CA THR A 267 14.90 10.48 -10.63
C THR A 267 13.52 10.08 -10.11
N ARG A 268 12.90 10.93 -9.31
CA ARG A 268 11.55 10.71 -8.79
C ARG A 268 10.54 10.54 -9.92
N GLU A 269 10.66 11.36 -10.94
CA GLU A 269 9.79 11.36 -12.12
C GLU A 269 9.93 10.07 -12.92
N GLU A 270 11.16 9.57 -13.10
CA GLU A 270 11.41 8.30 -13.80
C GLU A 270 10.80 7.13 -13.06
N VAL A 271 10.97 7.06 -11.73
CA VAL A 271 10.40 5.97 -10.93
C VAL A 271 8.88 6.05 -10.90
N ASP A 272 8.29 7.24 -10.71
CA ASP A 272 6.83 7.42 -10.69
C ASP A 272 6.20 7.08 -12.05
N HIS A 273 6.82 7.51 -13.16
CA HIS A 273 6.36 7.14 -14.50
C HIS A 273 6.37 5.62 -14.73
N LYS A 274 7.44 4.94 -14.31
CA LYS A 274 7.52 3.47 -14.39
C LYS A 274 6.47 2.82 -13.52
N LEU A 275 6.27 3.27 -12.28
CA LEU A 275 5.24 2.78 -11.39
C LEU A 275 3.84 2.92 -12.02
N LYS A 276 3.52 4.09 -12.54
CA LYS A 276 2.24 4.35 -13.22
C LYS A 276 2.02 3.41 -14.40
N THR A 277 3.07 3.20 -15.21
CA THR A 277 3.03 2.26 -16.34
C THR A 277 2.80 0.82 -15.89
N ILE A 278 3.50 0.38 -14.84
CA ILE A 278 3.35 -0.97 -14.28
C ILE A 278 1.92 -1.16 -13.77
N MET A 279 1.37 -0.21 -13.03
CA MET A 279 -0.01 -0.29 -12.52
C MET A 279 -1.06 -0.30 -13.63
N ALA A 280 -0.84 0.46 -14.71
CA ALA A 280 -1.69 0.41 -15.90
C ALA A 280 -1.64 -0.98 -16.59
N ASN A 281 -0.46 -1.58 -16.69
CA ASN A 281 -0.30 -2.92 -17.27
C ASN A 281 -0.95 -4.00 -16.39
N ILE A 282 -0.82 -3.91 -15.06
CA ILE A 282 -1.50 -4.83 -14.12
C ILE A 282 -3.01 -4.72 -14.29
N HIS A 283 -3.54 -3.50 -14.38
CA HIS A 283 -4.96 -3.28 -14.64
C HIS A 283 -5.40 -3.86 -15.97
N ALA A 284 -4.69 -3.57 -17.06
CA ALA A 284 -5.01 -4.07 -18.40
C ALA A 284 -5.01 -5.60 -18.47
N ASN A 285 -4.03 -6.25 -17.85
CA ASN A 285 -3.95 -7.71 -17.76
C ASN A 285 -5.13 -8.29 -16.97
N ALA A 286 -5.49 -7.68 -15.84
CA ALA A 286 -6.64 -8.12 -15.04
C ALA A 286 -7.96 -7.98 -15.83
N VAL A 287 -8.13 -6.90 -16.60
CA VAL A 287 -9.30 -6.69 -17.48
C VAL A 287 -9.34 -7.75 -18.58
N ALA A 288 -8.24 -7.99 -19.28
CA ALA A 288 -8.17 -8.96 -20.36
C ALA A 288 -8.56 -10.37 -19.89
N HIS A 289 -7.96 -10.84 -18.79
CA HIS A 289 -8.25 -12.17 -18.24
C HIS A 289 -9.67 -12.24 -17.63
N ALA A 290 -10.18 -11.16 -17.05
CA ALA A 290 -11.58 -11.11 -16.62
C ALA A 290 -12.53 -11.23 -17.81
N GLN A 291 -12.25 -10.55 -18.93
CA GLN A 291 -13.05 -10.65 -20.15
C GLN A 291 -12.99 -12.05 -20.78
N GLU A 292 -11.86 -12.69 -20.75
CA GLU A 292 -11.68 -14.03 -21.32
C GLU A 292 -12.33 -15.12 -20.47
N TYR A 293 -12.12 -15.11 -19.15
CA TYR A 293 -12.43 -16.25 -18.28
C TYR A 293 -13.66 -16.06 -17.36
N SER A 294 -14.17 -14.84 -17.13
CA SER A 294 -15.37 -14.68 -16.32
C SER A 294 -16.62 -15.16 -17.05
N SER A 295 -17.54 -15.78 -16.32
CA SER A 295 -18.83 -16.21 -16.84
C SER A 295 -19.77 -15.03 -17.16
N ASP A 296 -19.77 -13.99 -16.30
CA ASP A 296 -20.54 -12.76 -16.51
C ASP A 296 -19.64 -11.71 -17.17
N LYS A 297 -19.96 -11.36 -18.41
CA LYS A 297 -19.25 -10.36 -19.21
C LYS A 297 -19.83 -8.94 -19.06
N SER A 298 -20.89 -8.77 -18.26
CA SER A 298 -21.57 -7.47 -18.10
C SER A 298 -20.78 -6.49 -17.23
N PHE A 299 -19.76 -6.97 -16.53
CA PHE A 299 -18.83 -6.15 -15.73
C PHE A 299 -17.44 -6.78 -15.66
N THR A 300 -16.44 -6.00 -15.28
CA THR A 300 -15.08 -6.52 -15.08
C THR A 300 -14.92 -7.09 -13.67
N ASN A 301 -14.81 -8.41 -13.58
CA ASN A 301 -14.47 -9.08 -12.33
C ASN A 301 -12.95 -9.07 -12.10
N TYR A 302 -12.45 -8.04 -11.43
CA TYR A 302 -11.01 -7.87 -11.17
C TYR A 302 -10.43 -8.96 -10.28
N VAL A 303 -11.25 -9.62 -9.43
CA VAL A 303 -10.79 -10.75 -8.59
C VAL A 303 -10.43 -11.92 -9.48
N THR A 304 -11.34 -12.31 -10.37
CA THR A 304 -11.09 -13.38 -11.35
C THR A 304 -9.93 -13.02 -12.27
N GLY A 305 -9.95 -11.80 -12.82
CA GLY A 305 -8.91 -11.33 -13.73
C GLY A 305 -7.52 -11.34 -13.12
N ALA A 306 -7.36 -10.80 -11.92
CA ALA A 306 -6.07 -10.76 -11.24
C ALA A 306 -5.55 -12.16 -10.85
N ASN A 307 -6.45 -13.06 -10.40
CA ASN A 307 -6.09 -14.43 -10.07
C ASN A 307 -5.59 -15.20 -11.29
N ILE A 308 -6.35 -15.14 -12.39
CA ILE A 308 -6.02 -15.88 -13.61
C ILE A 308 -4.78 -15.31 -14.28
N ALA A 309 -4.65 -13.97 -14.35
CA ALA A 309 -3.44 -13.34 -14.90
C ALA A 309 -2.15 -13.80 -14.18
N GLY A 310 -2.20 -13.89 -12.86
CA GLY A 310 -1.07 -14.41 -12.07
C GLY A 310 -0.82 -15.89 -12.31
N PHE A 311 -1.89 -16.69 -12.33
CA PHE A 311 -1.81 -18.14 -12.56
C PHE A 311 -1.23 -18.48 -13.94
N VAL A 312 -1.77 -17.89 -15.01
CA VAL A 312 -1.34 -18.15 -16.39
C VAL A 312 0.16 -17.87 -16.54
N LYS A 313 0.64 -16.73 -16.04
CA LYS A 313 2.06 -16.39 -16.10
C LYS A 313 2.96 -17.44 -15.46
N VAL A 314 2.57 -17.98 -14.30
CA VAL A 314 3.34 -19.03 -13.60
C VAL A 314 3.20 -20.35 -14.34
N ALA A 315 1.99 -20.74 -14.75
CA ALA A 315 1.73 -21.99 -15.45
C ALA A 315 2.51 -22.08 -16.77
N ASP A 316 2.48 -21.02 -17.58
CA ASP A 316 3.24 -20.96 -18.84
C ASP A 316 4.74 -21.08 -18.59
N SER A 317 5.26 -20.35 -17.58
CA SER A 317 6.68 -20.46 -17.21
C SER A 317 7.07 -21.87 -16.76
N MET A 318 6.20 -22.57 -16.03
CA MET A 318 6.43 -23.98 -15.64
C MET A 318 6.41 -24.92 -16.84
N ILE A 319 5.50 -24.70 -17.80
CA ILE A 319 5.44 -25.49 -19.05
C ILE A 319 6.71 -25.28 -19.85
N ASP A 320 7.15 -24.03 -20.01
CA ASP A 320 8.35 -23.69 -20.78
C ASP A 320 9.64 -24.28 -20.17
N GLN A 321 9.74 -24.30 -18.85
CA GLN A 321 10.91 -24.84 -18.14
C GLN A 321 10.89 -26.37 -17.98
N GLY A 322 9.75 -27.00 -18.18
CA GLY A 322 9.58 -28.44 -18.00
C GLY A 322 9.50 -28.86 -16.52
N VAL A 323 9.52 -30.16 -16.31
CA VAL A 323 9.53 -30.77 -14.96
C VAL A 323 10.98 -31.01 -14.56
N VAL A 324 11.46 -30.25 -13.60
CA VAL A 324 12.81 -30.32 -13.03
C VAL A 324 12.76 -30.74 -11.57
#